data_501bdd908543655917641aba62aaf33c
#
_entry.id   501bdd908543655917641aba62aaf33c
#
_cell.length_a   1.000
_cell.length_b   1.000
_cell.length_c   1.000
_cell.angle_alpha   90.00
_cell.angle_beta   90.00
_cell.angle_gamma   90.00
#
_symmetry.space_group_name_H-M   'P 1'
#
loop_
_entity.id
_entity.type
_entity.pdbx_description
1 polymer ?
#
loop_
_entity_poly.entity_id
_entity_poly.type
_entity_poly.pdbx_seq_one_letter_code
_entity_poly.pdbx_strand_id
1 'polypeptide(L)'
;MGMMGKLKETQQKIEDTKKRLDTVLIDEQSADGLLKITITASRKIKTISVDDLLLEDKEQLEDYLIVTLNKAIEKATNINERELDAVAKMDMPMIPGMDNLFK
;
A
#
# COMPACT_ATOMS: atom_id res chain seq x y z
N MET A 1 34.15 4.04 7.87
CA MET A 1 33.14 3.19 8.52
C MET A 1 31.75 3.79 8.57
N GLY A 2 31.62 5.10 8.50
CA GLY A 2 30.33 5.77 8.56
C GLY A 2 29.33 5.44 7.45
N MET A 3 29.82 5.20 6.21
CA MET A 3 28.94 4.94 5.08
C MET A 3 28.28 3.57 5.14
N MET A 4 29.00 2.55 5.56
CA MET A 4 28.43 1.21 5.66
C MET A 4 27.42 1.06 6.79
N GLY A 5 27.70 1.72 7.92
CA GLY A 5 26.76 1.76 9.04
C GLY A 5 25.45 2.45 8.68
N LYS A 6 25.56 3.57 7.94
CA LYS A 6 24.39 4.33 7.53
C LYS A 6 23.53 3.57 6.51
N LEU A 7 24.16 2.85 5.60
CA LEU A 7 23.45 2.00 4.64
C LEU A 7 22.67 0.89 5.35
N LYS A 8 23.29 0.28 6.37
CA LYS A 8 22.61 -0.76 7.16
C LYS A 8 21.43 -0.20 7.94
N GLU A 9 21.59 0.99 8.52
CA GLU A 9 20.51 1.66 9.24
C GLU A 9 19.34 1.96 8.31
N THR A 10 19.62 2.48 7.11
CA THR A 10 18.59 2.80 6.13
C THR A 10 17.86 1.52 5.68
N GLN A 11 18.60 0.45 5.41
CA GLN A 11 18.00 -0.83 5.05
C GLN A 11 17.13 -1.38 6.16
N GLN A 12 17.57 -1.26 7.41
CA GLN A 12 16.80 -1.73 8.55
C GLN A 12 15.50 -0.91 8.71
N LYS A 13 15.57 0.41 8.53
CA LYS A 13 14.38 1.26 8.59
C LYS A 13 13.39 0.93 7.48
N ILE A 14 13.89 0.64 6.27
CA ILE A 14 13.04 0.24 5.16
C ILE A 14 12.34 -1.09 5.47
N GLU A 15 13.08 -2.07 6.00
CA GLU A 15 12.50 -3.36 6.39
C GLU A 15 11.48 -3.21 7.50
N ASP A 16 11.78 -2.40 8.52
CA ASP A 16 10.86 -2.14 9.62
C ASP A 16 9.60 -1.45 9.12
N THR A 17 9.75 -0.52 8.17
CA THR A 17 8.62 0.16 7.55
C THR A 17 7.76 -0.82 6.77
N LYS A 18 8.36 -1.74 6.02
CA LYS A 18 7.63 -2.78 5.30
C LYS A 18 6.84 -3.67 6.25
N LYS A 19 7.45 -4.06 7.37
CA LYS A 19 6.77 -4.85 8.40
C LYS A 19 5.59 -4.09 9.01
N ARG A 20 5.79 -2.79 9.27
CA ARG A 20 4.72 -1.95 9.80
C ARG A 20 3.57 -1.83 8.80
N LEU A 21 3.89 -1.70 7.50
CA LEU A 21 2.88 -1.61 6.45
C LEU A 21 2.03 -2.89 6.35
N ASP A 22 2.59 -4.05 6.73
CA ASP A 22 1.82 -5.30 6.81
C ASP A 22 0.72 -5.23 7.87
N THR A 23 0.81 -4.32 8.83
CA THR A 23 -0.18 -4.16 9.90
C THR A 23 -1.16 -3.02 9.64
N VAL A 24 -0.91 -2.19 8.63
CA VAL A 24 -1.81 -1.09 8.27
C VAL A 24 -2.93 -1.65 7.39
N LEU A 25 -4.16 -1.52 7.87
CA LEU A 25 -5.33 -2.05 7.16
C LEU A 25 -6.00 -0.95 6.35
N ILE A 26 -6.38 -1.30 5.14
CA ILE A 26 -7.07 -0.42 4.21
C ILE A 26 -8.39 -1.09 3.85
N ASP A 27 -9.49 -0.39 4.12
CA ASP A 27 -10.82 -0.86 3.78
C ASP A 27 -11.30 -0.18 2.51
N GLU A 28 -11.84 -0.97 1.60
CA GLU A 28 -12.47 -0.47 0.39
C GLU A 28 -13.79 -1.20 0.18
N GLN A 29 -14.76 -0.50 -0.41
CA GLN A 29 -16.05 -1.12 -0.67
C GLN A 29 -16.62 -0.62 -1.99
N SER A 30 -17.53 -1.40 -2.56
CA SER A 30 -18.29 -0.96 -3.72
C SER A 30 -19.22 0.19 -3.34
N ALA A 31 -19.68 0.95 -4.34
CA ALA A 31 -20.51 2.14 -4.10
C ALA A 31 -21.79 1.84 -3.30
N ASP A 32 -22.34 0.65 -3.48
CA ASP A 32 -23.56 0.20 -2.78
C ASP A 32 -23.26 -0.57 -1.49
N GLY A 33 -21.98 -0.80 -1.17
CA GLY A 33 -21.57 -1.52 0.04
C GLY A 33 -21.75 -3.04 -0.02
N LEU A 34 -22.13 -3.60 -1.16
CA LEU A 34 -22.35 -5.04 -1.28
C LEU A 34 -21.08 -5.85 -1.29
N LEU A 35 -19.98 -5.23 -1.66
CA LEU A 35 -18.65 -5.85 -1.63
C LEU A 35 -17.74 -5.01 -0.75
N LYS A 36 -17.12 -5.65 0.24
CA LYS A 36 -16.15 -5.00 1.14
C LYS A 36 -14.86 -5.80 1.13
N ILE A 37 -13.75 -5.09 1.02
CA ILE A 37 -12.43 -5.71 0.95
C ILE A 37 -11.52 -4.99 1.93
N THR A 38 -10.73 -5.78 2.68
CA THR A 38 -9.70 -5.25 3.55
C THR A 38 -8.36 -5.81 3.09
N ILE A 39 -7.41 -4.92 2.82
CA ILE A 39 -6.05 -5.30 2.45
C ILE A 39 -5.06 -4.56 3.33
N THR A 40 -3.81 -5.01 3.33
CA THR A 40 -2.74 -4.30 4.02
C THR A 40 -2.13 -3.25 3.09
N ALA A 41 -1.42 -2.27 3.67
CA ALA A 41 -0.65 -1.30 2.89
C ALA A 41 0.50 -1.96 2.13
N SER A 42 0.86 -3.20 2.48
CA SER A 42 1.83 -4.01 1.72
C SER A 42 1.17 -4.79 0.58
N ARG A 43 -0.11 -4.53 0.31
CA ARG A 43 -0.89 -5.12 -0.80
C ARG A 43 -1.21 -6.59 -0.61
N LYS A 44 -1.43 -7.01 0.63
CA LYS A 44 -1.91 -8.36 0.93
C LYS A 44 -3.39 -8.32 1.25
N ILE A 45 -4.17 -9.15 0.60
CA ILE A 45 -5.61 -9.22 0.85
C ILE A 45 -5.85 -9.96 2.15
N LYS A 46 -6.60 -9.34 3.07
CA LYS A 46 -6.93 -9.95 4.37
C LYS A 46 -8.32 -10.55 4.38
N THR A 47 -9.32 -9.78 3.97
CA THR A 47 -10.72 -10.24 4.00
C THR A 47 -11.44 -9.74 2.77
N ILE A 48 -12.41 -10.55 2.33
CA ILE A 48 -13.36 -10.19 1.28
C ILE A 48 -14.73 -10.57 1.81
N SER A 49 -15.63 -9.60 1.89
CA SER A 49 -17.01 -9.82 2.32
C SER A 49 -17.96 -9.55 1.16
N VAL A 50 -18.69 -10.56 0.75
CA VAL A 50 -19.61 -10.51 -0.39
C VAL A 50 -21.05 -10.62 0.12
N ASP A 51 -21.89 -9.64 -0.20
CA ASP A 51 -23.30 -9.73 0.13
C ASP A 51 -23.97 -10.80 -0.73
N ASP A 52 -24.95 -11.49 -0.15
CA ASP A 52 -25.68 -12.58 -0.84
C ASP A 52 -26.31 -12.11 -2.14
N LEU A 53 -26.69 -10.85 -2.25
CA LEU A 53 -27.28 -10.30 -3.47
C LEU A 53 -26.32 -10.40 -4.68
N LEU A 54 -25.02 -10.28 -4.42
CA LEU A 54 -24.03 -10.41 -5.53
C LEU A 54 -23.87 -11.84 -6.00
N LEU A 55 -24.21 -12.81 -5.17
CA LEU A 55 -24.12 -14.23 -5.56
C LEU A 55 -25.16 -14.62 -6.60
N GLU A 56 -26.21 -13.83 -6.74
CA GLU A 56 -27.26 -14.07 -7.72
C GLU A 56 -26.85 -13.67 -9.14
N ASP A 57 -25.81 -12.83 -9.28
CA ASP A 57 -25.31 -12.36 -10.56
C ASP A 57 -23.79 -12.48 -10.59
N LYS A 58 -23.33 -13.54 -11.19
CA LYS A 58 -21.88 -13.84 -11.26
C LYS A 58 -21.10 -12.76 -11.98
N GLU A 59 -21.63 -12.26 -13.08
CA GLU A 59 -20.92 -11.22 -13.85
C GLU A 59 -20.79 -9.91 -13.07
N GLN A 60 -21.85 -9.55 -12.34
CA GLN A 60 -21.83 -8.38 -11.50
C GLN A 60 -20.79 -8.53 -10.37
N LEU A 61 -20.73 -9.71 -9.76
CA LEU A 61 -19.74 -10.01 -8.74
C LEU A 61 -18.32 -9.87 -9.29
N GLU A 62 -18.07 -10.41 -10.45
CA GLU A 62 -16.75 -10.32 -11.10
C GLU A 62 -16.37 -8.87 -11.36
N ASP A 63 -17.27 -8.05 -11.89
CA ASP A 63 -17.04 -6.63 -12.15
C ASP A 63 -16.78 -5.86 -10.86
N TYR A 64 -17.54 -6.14 -9.82
CA TYR A 64 -17.35 -5.50 -8.51
C TYR A 64 -15.98 -5.83 -7.92
N LEU A 65 -15.55 -7.09 -8.04
CA LEU A 65 -14.23 -7.51 -7.57
C LEU A 65 -13.13 -6.77 -8.30
N ILE A 66 -13.22 -6.68 -9.62
CA ILE A 66 -12.20 -5.99 -10.42
C ILE A 66 -12.06 -4.53 -9.98
N VAL A 67 -13.17 -3.80 -9.91
CA VAL A 67 -13.16 -2.38 -9.58
C VAL A 67 -12.70 -2.15 -8.14
N THR A 68 -13.26 -2.89 -7.19
CA THR A 68 -12.99 -2.69 -5.77
C THR A 68 -11.57 -3.10 -5.39
N LEU A 69 -11.08 -4.24 -5.91
CA LEU A 69 -9.72 -4.68 -5.68
C LEU A 69 -8.70 -3.71 -6.26
N ASN A 70 -8.94 -3.21 -7.47
CA ASN A 70 -8.03 -2.24 -8.09
C ASN A 70 -7.96 -0.94 -7.30
N LYS A 71 -9.08 -0.45 -6.77
CA LYS A 71 -9.09 0.73 -5.91
C LYS A 71 -8.31 0.49 -4.62
N ALA A 72 -8.50 -0.68 -4.00
CA ALA A 72 -7.79 -1.03 -2.78
C ALA A 72 -6.28 -1.12 -3.02
N ILE A 73 -5.88 -1.78 -4.10
CA ILE A 73 -4.46 -1.91 -4.48
C ILE A 73 -3.84 -0.54 -4.74
N GLU A 74 -4.56 0.35 -5.43
CA GLU A 74 -4.09 1.70 -5.70
C GLU A 74 -3.85 2.49 -4.40
N LYS A 75 -4.79 2.43 -3.46
CA LYS A 75 -4.61 3.07 -2.15
C LYS A 75 -3.42 2.50 -1.40
N ALA A 76 -3.30 1.17 -1.38
CA ALA A 76 -2.17 0.50 -0.72
C ALA A 76 -0.84 0.90 -1.35
N THR A 77 -0.79 0.95 -2.67
CA THR A 77 0.43 1.33 -3.40
C THR A 77 0.83 2.76 -3.06
N ASN A 78 -0.13 3.68 -3.03
CA ASN A 78 0.15 5.09 -2.69
C ASN A 78 0.70 5.23 -1.28
N ILE A 79 0.12 4.53 -0.31
CA ILE A 79 0.60 4.56 1.08
C ILE A 79 1.98 3.93 1.17
N ASN A 80 2.17 2.79 0.54
CA ASN A 80 3.44 2.06 0.53
C ASN A 80 4.57 2.95 -0.02
N GLU A 81 4.34 3.56 -1.18
CA GLU A 81 5.34 4.41 -1.82
C GLU A 81 5.66 5.65 -0.98
N ARG A 82 4.64 6.30 -0.40
CA ARG A 82 4.85 7.48 0.46
C ARG A 82 5.68 7.15 1.68
N GLU A 83 5.38 6.04 2.34
CA GLU A 83 6.08 5.64 3.56
C GLU A 83 7.53 5.26 3.27
N LEU A 84 7.77 4.51 2.20
CA LEU A 84 9.11 4.11 1.81
C LEU A 84 9.94 5.29 1.33
N ASP A 85 9.33 6.20 0.56
CA ASP A 85 10.00 7.41 0.11
C ASP A 85 10.39 8.31 1.29
N ALA A 86 9.50 8.46 2.26
CA ALA A 86 9.76 9.27 3.44
C ALA A 86 10.98 8.73 4.21
N VAL A 87 11.05 7.41 4.39
CA VAL A 87 12.18 6.78 5.09
C VAL A 87 13.47 6.96 4.29
N ALA A 88 13.43 6.72 2.99
CA ALA A 88 14.60 6.87 2.14
C ALA A 88 15.12 8.31 2.12
N LYS A 89 14.23 9.30 2.06
CA LYS A 89 14.60 10.72 2.06
C LYS A 89 15.18 11.19 3.39
N MET A 90 14.70 10.65 4.49
CA MET A 90 15.19 11.03 5.82
C MET A 90 16.66 10.72 6.02
N ASP A 91 17.16 9.68 5.38
CA ASP A 91 18.53 9.22 5.56
C ASP A 91 19.46 9.60 4.40
N MET A 92 18.95 10.26 3.36
CA MET A 92 19.78 10.73 2.25
C MET A 92 20.46 12.04 2.60
N PRO A 93 21.79 12.15 2.37
CA PRO A 93 22.46 13.43 2.52
C PRO A 93 21.91 14.44 1.51
N MET A 94 21.74 15.68 1.96
CA MET A 94 21.29 16.77 1.08
C MET A 94 22.35 17.07 0.06
N ILE A 95 22.14 16.65 -1.17
CA ILE A 95 23.03 16.95 -2.30
C ILE A 95 22.38 18.08 -3.09
N PRO A 96 23.08 19.22 -3.30
CA PRO A 96 22.52 20.32 -4.09
C PRO A 96 22.09 19.85 -5.47
N GLY A 97 20.87 20.19 -5.85
CA GLY A 97 20.29 19.83 -7.15
C GLY A 97 19.50 18.54 -7.16
N MET A 98 19.59 17.69 -6.13
CA MET A 98 18.80 16.46 -6.08
C MET A 98 17.31 16.70 -5.86
N ASP A 99 16.95 17.83 -5.25
CA ASP A 99 15.54 18.18 -5.06
C ASP A 99 14.80 18.27 -6.38
N ASN A 100 15.48 18.62 -7.47
CA ASN A 100 14.88 18.73 -8.80
C ASN A 100 14.59 17.35 -9.40
N LEU A 101 15.30 16.31 -8.95
CA LEU A 101 15.08 14.95 -9.44
C LEU A 101 13.84 14.29 -8.86
N PHE A 102 13.34 14.80 -7.73
CA PHE A 102 12.20 14.23 -7.03
C PHE A 102 10.92 15.06 -7.16
N LYS A 103 10.93 16.07 -8.01
CA LYS A 103 9.75 16.90 -8.25
C LYS A 103 8.88 16.38 -9.37
#